data_df8c8df0b791bf1988ba5f1910482583
#
_entry.id   df8c8df0b791bf1988ba5f1910482583
#
_cell.length_a   1.000
_cell.length_b   1.000
_cell.length_c   1.000
_cell.angle_alpha   90.00
_cell.angle_beta   90.00
_cell.angle_gamma   90.00
#
_symmetry.space_group_name_H-M   'P 1'
#
loop_
_entity.id
_entity.type
_entity.pdbx_description
1 polymer ?
#
loop_
_entity_poly.entity_id
_entity_poly.type
_entity_poly.pdbx_seq_one_letter_code
_entity_poly.pdbx_strand_id
1 'polypeptide(L)'
;MSKSKMILLLCAPTFFALTSKASNTPDTRAAMFRGDPAHTGVYSTAGKATVQKERWRFKTGNVNRSTPVVMGGVVYVGSQTGILYALETASGNLKWKFAAPSEITSSPAVAEGLVYMNSDSGFFAVDVASGRQAWQIKTGEPVAFDHRWDYFQSSPVHTDGAVYFGSADGFIYAAEAKSGKVLWKYKTLGRVRSSPAVTGGVVYVGSMDGNLYALEARTGQLRWKFKTAGDAFFPTGEVQSSPAVADGLVFFGSRDGYLYAVDTATGQKKWAFSHEGSWCISAPAVWEGLVFAGSSDGMFVDAVDERTGQEKWRTKTPARVFSSGAIAAGNVYFGTWGGEVNWYDARTGKQVGATMAEAAVDASPVIADGVLYFGSDDGYIYAVELPAPRHSLTSPLDPSLLEAYAGDFQFGSALKITISHEGGKLIADLPGAGKTELHPQSESVFAIGDSPADLEFIRQADGSCQEAVLHQSGFDVKLVRAK
;
A
#
# COMPACT_ATOMS: atom_id res chain seq x y z
N MET A 1 -7.14 -47.77 68.05
CA MET A 1 -6.49 -46.50 68.43
C MET A 1 -5.18 -46.39 67.62
N SER A 2 -5.19 -45.69 66.53
CA SER A 2 -3.96 -45.39 65.77
C SER A 2 -4.14 -44.05 65.10
N LYS A 3 -3.33 -43.08 65.48
CA LYS A 3 -3.33 -41.72 64.93
C LYS A 3 -2.50 -41.68 63.66
N SER A 4 -3.11 -41.52 62.48
CA SER A 4 -2.41 -41.23 61.26
C SER A 4 -2.13 -39.72 61.14
N LYS A 5 -0.86 -39.37 61.06
CA LYS A 5 -0.36 -38.01 60.77
C LYS A 5 -0.51 -37.74 59.25
N MET A 6 -1.22 -36.70 58.92
CA MET A 6 -1.33 -36.17 57.57
C MET A 6 -0.16 -35.23 57.31
N ILE A 7 0.72 -35.57 56.37
CA ILE A 7 1.81 -34.72 55.92
C ILE A 7 1.30 -33.88 54.77
N LEU A 8 1.23 -32.55 54.96
CA LEU A 8 0.89 -31.57 53.95
C LEU A 8 2.16 -31.27 53.11
N LEU A 9 2.20 -31.73 51.86
CA LEU A 9 3.19 -31.30 50.89
C LEU A 9 2.76 -29.97 50.25
N LEU A 10 3.47 -28.89 50.56
CA LEU A 10 3.37 -27.62 49.83
C LEU A 10 4.15 -27.76 48.52
N CYS A 11 3.46 -27.83 47.40
CA CYS A 11 4.01 -27.60 46.06
C CYS A 11 4.02 -26.11 45.79
N ALA A 12 5.21 -25.50 45.72
CA ALA A 12 5.38 -24.16 45.18
C ALA A 12 5.28 -24.19 43.62
N PRO A 13 4.55 -23.26 42.97
CA PRO A 13 4.56 -23.21 41.52
C PRO A 13 5.85 -22.54 41.03
N THR A 14 6.66 -23.32 40.34
CA THR A 14 7.82 -22.85 39.60
C THR A 14 7.30 -22.14 38.33
N PHE A 15 7.33 -20.81 38.32
CA PHE A 15 7.10 -20.03 37.10
C PHE A 15 8.29 -20.23 36.15
N PHE A 16 8.11 -21.04 35.11
CA PHE A 16 8.98 -21.03 33.95
C PHE A 16 8.63 -19.76 33.12
N ALA A 17 9.49 -18.76 33.17
CA ALA A 17 9.48 -17.67 32.22
C ALA A 17 9.86 -18.22 30.84
N LEU A 18 8.89 -18.45 29.98
CA LEU A 18 9.10 -18.68 28.57
C LEU A 18 9.58 -17.37 27.94
N THR A 19 10.91 -17.19 27.88
CA THR A 19 11.50 -16.21 26.96
C THR A 19 11.26 -16.71 25.54
N SER A 20 10.28 -16.16 24.86
CA SER A 20 10.13 -16.36 23.43
C SER A 20 11.35 -15.74 22.72
N LYS A 21 12.33 -16.57 22.38
CA LYS A 21 13.30 -16.22 21.35
C LYS A 21 12.49 -15.95 20.08
N ALA A 22 12.51 -14.71 19.60
CA ALA A 22 12.06 -14.40 18.25
C ALA A 22 12.81 -15.34 17.30
N SER A 23 12.09 -16.25 16.66
CA SER A 23 12.65 -17.15 15.67
C SER A 23 12.99 -16.30 14.43
N ASN A 24 14.29 -16.12 14.16
CA ASN A 24 14.80 -15.61 12.89
C ASN A 24 14.63 -16.66 11.79
N THR A 25 13.46 -17.24 11.62
CA THR A 25 13.13 -17.96 10.39
C THR A 25 12.85 -16.94 9.32
N PRO A 26 13.52 -17.00 8.16
CA PRO A 26 13.18 -16.14 7.03
C PRO A 26 11.69 -16.27 6.76
N ASP A 27 11.00 -15.14 6.56
CA ASP A 27 9.58 -15.15 6.18
C ASP A 27 9.47 -15.89 4.84
N THR A 28 9.02 -17.14 4.87
CA THR A 28 8.88 -18.00 3.68
C THR A 28 7.58 -17.75 2.95
N ARG A 29 6.76 -16.79 3.42
CA ARG A 29 5.53 -16.41 2.74
C ARG A 29 5.86 -15.68 1.44
N ALA A 30 5.06 -15.93 0.39
CA ALA A 30 5.18 -15.19 -0.85
C ALA A 30 4.85 -13.71 -0.63
N ALA A 31 5.63 -12.82 -1.23
CA ALA A 31 5.35 -11.38 -1.26
C ALA A 31 4.95 -10.97 -2.68
N MET A 32 3.86 -10.20 -2.84
CA MET A 32 3.29 -9.90 -4.15
C MET A 32 2.49 -8.60 -4.13
N PHE A 33 2.04 -8.19 -5.30
CA PHE A 33 1.10 -7.09 -5.46
C PHE A 33 -0.11 -7.26 -4.52
N ARG A 34 -0.51 -6.20 -3.82
CA ARG A 34 -1.61 -6.18 -2.85
C ARG A 34 -1.40 -7.00 -1.56
N GLY A 35 -0.18 -7.52 -1.33
CA GLY A 35 0.22 -8.17 -0.07
C GLY A 35 -0.15 -9.64 0.07
N ASP A 36 -1.22 -10.10 -0.55
CA ASP A 36 -1.72 -11.48 -0.46
C ASP A 36 -2.38 -11.96 -1.78
N PRO A 37 -2.60 -13.28 -1.98
CA PRO A 37 -3.19 -13.80 -3.21
C PRO A 37 -4.65 -13.40 -3.46
N ALA A 38 -5.39 -13.00 -2.43
CA ALA A 38 -6.76 -12.50 -2.53
C ALA A 38 -6.82 -10.99 -2.85
N HIS A 39 -5.66 -10.32 -2.85
CA HIS A 39 -5.49 -8.90 -3.13
C HIS A 39 -6.24 -7.97 -2.17
N THR A 40 -6.30 -8.32 -0.88
CA THR A 40 -7.00 -7.49 0.12
C THR A 40 -6.36 -6.11 0.29
N GLY A 41 -5.05 -5.99 0.00
CA GLY A 41 -4.30 -4.75 0.16
C GLY A 41 -3.95 -4.42 1.60
N VAL A 42 -4.02 -5.39 2.50
CA VAL A 42 -3.76 -5.23 3.92
C VAL A 42 -2.31 -5.62 4.25
N TYR A 43 -1.61 -4.73 4.94
CA TYR A 43 -0.25 -4.92 5.42
C TYR A 43 -0.24 -4.92 6.95
N SER A 44 0.50 -5.85 7.55
CA SER A 44 0.43 -6.15 9.00
C SER A 44 1.28 -5.24 9.87
N THR A 45 1.98 -4.26 9.31
CA THR A 45 2.96 -3.44 10.03
C THR A 45 2.48 -2.00 10.23
N ALA A 46 2.71 -1.48 11.46
CA ALA A 46 2.49 -0.07 11.79
C ALA A 46 3.81 0.72 11.66
N GLY A 47 3.71 2.03 11.59
CA GLY A 47 4.85 2.95 11.72
C GLY A 47 5.55 2.77 13.06
N LYS A 48 6.84 3.03 13.11
CA LYS A 48 7.70 2.87 14.29
C LYS A 48 8.54 4.12 14.59
N ALA A 49 8.62 5.04 13.64
CA ALA A 49 9.38 6.27 13.81
C ALA A 49 8.68 7.23 14.76
N THR A 50 9.43 8.12 15.39
CA THR A 50 8.88 9.22 16.20
C THR A 50 8.17 10.23 15.31
N VAL A 51 8.76 10.51 14.15
CA VAL A 51 8.22 11.42 13.12
C VAL A 51 8.37 10.80 11.74
N GLN A 52 7.57 11.29 10.79
CA GLN A 52 7.70 10.89 9.39
C GLN A 52 9.02 11.43 8.81
N LYS A 53 9.77 10.54 8.13
CA LYS A 53 11.08 10.89 7.58
C LYS A 53 11.39 10.10 6.32
N GLU A 54 11.93 10.75 5.27
CA GLU A 54 12.55 10.03 4.16
C GLU A 54 13.75 9.23 4.68
N ARG A 55 13.71 7.89 4.51
CA ARG A 55 14.83 7.02 4.86
C ARG A 55 15.87 7.03 3.74
N TRP A 56 15.40 6.86 2.51
CA TRP A 56 16.19 6.92 1.30
C TRP A 56 15.28 7.05 0.07
N ARG A 57 15.89 7.49 -1.05
CA ARG A 57 15.34 7.38 -2.39
C ARG A 57 16.38 6.83 -3.36
N PHE A 58 15.92 6.04 -4.35
CA PHE A 58 16.78 5.41 -5.35
C PHE A 58 16.36 5.83 -6.75
N LYS A 59 17.31 6.33 -7.55
CA LYS A 59 17.07 6.80 -8.93
C LYS A 59 17.09 5.63 -9.90
N THR A 60 15.99 5.37 -10.61
CA THR A 60 15.88 4.37 -11.68
C THR A 60 16.09 4.95 -13.07
N GLY A 61 15.92 6.27 -13.22
CA GLY A 61 16.18 7.02 -14.44
C GLY A 61 14.99 7.16 -15.40
N ASN A 62 13.82 6.58 -15.08
CA ASN A 62 12.57 6.73 -15.82
C ASN A 62 11.38 6.44 -14.88
N VAL A 63 10.18 6.70 -15.34
CA VAL A 63 8.89 6.47 -14.70
C VAL A 63 8.83 5.10 -13.99
N ASN A 64 8.30 5.10 -12.76
CA ASN A 64 8.14 3.91 -11.93
C ASN A 64 6.67 3.70 -11.54
N ARG A 65 5.96 2.90 -12.35
CA ARG A 65 4.55 2.51 -12.10
C ARG A 65 4.39 1.11 -11.52
N SER A 66 5.49 0.35 -11.45
CA SER A 66 5.55 -0.91 -10.73
C SER A 66 5.39 -0.66 -9.23
N THR A 67 4.47 -1.36 -8.60
CA THR A 67 4.35 -1.34 -7.14
C THR A 67 5.54 -2.11 -6.54
N PRO A 68 6.30 -1.53 -5.59
CA PRO A 68 7.36 -2.25 -4.92
C PRO A 68 6.85 -3.49 -4.18
N VAL A 69 7.69 -4.51 -4.05
CA VAL A 69 7.43 -5.68 -3.21
C VAL A 69 8.59 -5.88 -2.27
N VAL A 70 8.32 -6.08 -0.99
CA VAL A 70 9.34 -6.19 0.06
C VAL A 70 9.37 -7.60 0.61
N MET A 71 10.54 -8.24 0.56
CA MET A 71 10.76 -9.57 1.13
C MET A 71 12.21 -9.78 1.56
N GLY A 72 12.41 -10.31 2.76
CA GLY A 72 13.74 -10.70 3.23
C GLY A 72 14.75 -9.53 3.30
N GLY A 73 14.29 -8.32 3.65
CA GLY A 73 15.14 -7.12 3.72
C GLY A 73 15.49 -6.53 2.33
N VAL A 74 14.75 -6.90 1.28
CA VAL A 74 14.97 -6.44 -0.09
C VAL A 74 13.67 -5.88 -0.67
N VAL A 75 13.78 -4.74 -1.36
CA VAL A 75 12.73 -4.14 -2.18
C VAL A 75 12.96 -4.54 -3.63
N TYR A 76 11.97 -5.17 -4.25
CA TYR A 76 11.96 -5.52 -5.67
C TYR A 76 10.99 -4.61 -6.41
N VAL A 77 11.43 -3.99 -7.51
CA VAL A 77 10.59 -3.06 -8.26
C VAL A 77 11.02 -2.97 -9.72
N GLY A 78 10.05 -2.91 -10.63
CA GLY A 78 10.26 -2.69 -12.05
C GLY A 78 10.34 -1.20 -12.40
N SER A 79 10.86 -0.88 -13.57
CA SER A 79 10.87 0.47 -14.15
C SER A 79 10.56 0.42 -15.64
N GLN A 80 10.05 1.52 -16.18
CA GLN A 80 9.88 1.66 -17.65
C GLN A 80 11.17 1.68 -18.44
N THR A 81 12.33 1.70 -17.77
CA THR A 81 13.61 1.40 -18.45
C THR A 81 13.77 -0.07 -18.83
N GLY A 82 12.83 -0.95 -18.48
CA GLY A 82 12.95 -2.41 -18.66
C GLY A 82 13.82 -3.08 -17.59
N ILE A 83 14.11 -2.39 -16.49
CA ILE A 83 14.99 -2.93 -15.45
C ILE A 83 14.16 -3.29 -14.20
N LEU A 84 14.35 -4.52 -13.73
CA LEU A 84 13.96 -4.95 -12.38
C LEU A 84 15.14 -4.68 -11.44
N TYR A 85 14.87 -3.95 -10.35
CA TYR A 85 15.85 -3.62 -9.31
C TYR A 85 15.57 -4.45 -8.06
N ALA A 86 16.65 -4.85 -7.37
CA ALA A 86 16.64 -5.36 -6.00
C ALA A 86 17.48 -4.43 -5.13
N LEU A 87 16.82 -3.77 -4.15
CA LEU A 87 17.41 -2.76 -3.29
C LEU A 87 17.35 -3.21 -1.82
N GLU A 88 18.35 -2.86 -1.03
CA GLU A 88 18.34 -3.11 0.41
C GLU A 88 17.28 -2.20 1.10
N THR A 89 16.41 -2.76 1.92
CA THR A 89 15.38 -1.97 2.65
C THR A 89 15.98 -0.94 3.60
N ALA A 90 17.16 -1.23 4.17
CA ALA A 90 17.79 -0.36 5.15
C ALA A 90 18.44 0.89 4.54
N SER A 91 19.08 0.75 3.39
CA SER A 91 19.96 1.76 2.79
C SER A 91 19.55 2.26 1.41
N GLY A 92 18.66 1.52 0.71
CA GLY A 92 18.36 1.76 -0.69
C GLY A 92 19.49 1.33 -1.65
N ASN A 93 20.56 0.72 -1.16
CA ASN A 93 21.68 0.29 -2.00
C ASN A 93 21.26 -0.81 -2.97
N LEU A 94 21.76 -0.73 -4.20
CA LEU A 94 21.53 -1.73 -5.23
C LEU A 94 22.22 -3.05 -4.87
N LYS A 95 21.46 -4.15 -4.76
CA LYS A 95 22.00 -5.50 -4.63
C LYS A 95 22.30 -6.08 -6.01
N TRP A 96 21.31 -6.05 -6.87
CA TRP A 96 21.42 -6.46 -8.26
C TRP A 96 20.31 -5.83 -9.10
N LYS A 97 20.47 -5.89 -10.44
CA LYS A 97 19.47 -5.51 -11.41
C LYS A 97 19.39 -6.52 -12.54
N PHE A 98 18.20 -6.72 -13.10
CA PHE A 98 17.93 -7.55 -14.27
C PHE A 98 17.32 -6.69 -15.37
N ALA A 99 17.84 -6.82 -16.61
CA ALA A 99 17.31 -6.11 -17.77
C ALA A 99 16.40 -7.03 -18.59
N ALA A 100 15.11 -6.67 -18.67
CA ALA A 100 14.16 -7.25 -19.59
C ALA A 100 14.25 -6.54 -20.96
N PRO A 101 13.79 -7.18 -22.05
CA PRO A 101 13.82 -6.57 -23.38
C PRO A 101 12.83 -5.40 -23.59
N SER A 102 11.85 -5.25 -22.72
CA SER A 102 10.84 -4.17 -22.76
C SER A 102 10.52 -3.62 -21.38
N GLU A 103 9.75 -2.54 -21.34
CA GLU A 103 9.31 -1.88 -20.12
C GLU A 103 8.68 -2.84 -19.11
N ILE A 104 8.90 -2.57 -17.81
CA ILE A 104 8.29 -3.28 -16.68
C ILE A 104 7.40 -2.32 -15.91
N THR A 105 6.10 -2.43 -16.10
CA THR A 105 5.08 -1.72 -15.30
C THR A 105 4.33 -2.66 -14.37
N SER A 106 4.51 -3.97 -14.52
CA SER A 106 3.99 -4.97 -13.57
C SER A 106 4.69 -4.86 -12.24
N SER A 107 3.96 -5.12 -11.16
CA SER A 107 4.57 -5.32 -9.84
C SER A 107 5.15 -6.75 -9.78
N PRO A 108 6.33 -6.96 -9.17
CA PRO A 108 6.87 -8.30 -9.05
C PRO A 108 6.09 -9.14 -8.03
N ALA A 109 6.26 -10.47 -8.08
CA ALA A 109 5.97 -11.38 -6.99
C ALA A 109 7.22 -12.14 -6.61
N VAL A 110 7.42 -12.41 -5.32
CA VAL A 110 8.61 -13.11 -4.81
C VAL A 110 8.18 -14.34 -4.05
N ALA A 111 8.59 -15.50 -4.52
CA ALA A 111 8.32 -16.78 -3.88
C ALA A 111 9.33 -17.84 -4.33
N GLU A 112 9.55 -18.86 -3.51
CA GLU A 112 10.36 -20.04 -3.84
C GLU A 112 11.79 -19.73 -4.35
N GLY A 113 12.37 -18.60 -3.89
CA GLY A 113 13.70 -18.16 -4.32
C GLY A 113 13.74 -17.45 -5.67
N LEU A 114 12.58 -17.14 -6.25
CA LEU A 114 12.44 -16.46 -7.54
C LEU A 114 11.64 -15.16 -7.41
N VAL A 115 11.97 -14.20 -8.27
CA VAL A 115 11.20 -12.99 -8.52
C VAL A 115 10.51 -13.14 -9.87
N TYR A 116 9.19 -13.09 -9.88
CA TYR A 116 8.36 -13.19 -11.08
C TYR A 116 7.93 -11.81 -11.52
N MET A 117 7.95 -11.54 -12.82
CA MET A 117 7.50 -10.27 -13.38
C MET A 117 6.98 -10.44 -14.80
N ASN A 118 6.07 -9.57 -15.19
CA ASN A 118 5.55 -9.45 -16.54
C ASN A 118 6.17 -8.24 -17.25
N SER A 119 6.41 -8.36 -18.53
CA SER A 119 6.73 -7.27 -19.43
C SER A 119 6.07 -7.52 -20.79
N ASP A 120 6.00 -6.54 -21.68
CA ASP A 120 5.38 -6.76 -23.00
C ASP A 120 6.18 -7.74 -23.88
N SER A 121 7.43 -8.04 -23.51
CA SER A 121 8.27 -9.06 -24.18
C SER A 121 8.12 -10.48 -23.63
N GLY A 122 7.28 -10.69 -22.60
CA GLY A 122 7.02 -11.97 -21.97
C GLY A 122 7.06 -11.95 -20.45
N PHE A 123 6.93 -13.12 -19.87
CA PHE A 123 6.93 -13.34 -18.44
C PHE A 123 8.25 -13.96 -17.99
N PHE A 124 8.87 -13.43 -16.94
CA PHE A 124 10.20 -13.79 -16.47
C PHE A 124 10.20 -14.24 -15.02
N ALA A 125 11.06 -15.21 -14.73
CA ALA A 125 11.50 -15.52 -13.37
C ALA A 125 13.00 -15.30 -13.23
N VAL A 126 13.38 -14.58 -12.18
CA VAL A 126 14.73 -14.17 -11.88
C VAL A 126 15.12 -14.70 -10.50
N ASP A 127 16.29 -15.29 -10.37
CA ASP A 127 16.80 -15.81 -9.11
C ASP A 127 17.04 -14.69 -8.09
N VAL A 128 16.47 -14.81 -6.91
CA VAL A 128 16.50 -13.81 -5.82
C VAL A 128 17.94 -13.46 -5.39
N ALA A 129 18.83 -14.44 -5.37
CA ALA A 129 20.18 -14.25 -4.85
C ALA A 129 21.11 -13.59 -5.87
N SER A 130 21.00 -14.01 -7.13
CA SER A 130 21.96 -13.63 -8.19
C SER A 130 21.44 -12.58 -9.17
N GLY A 131 20.14 -12.34 -9.25
CA GLY A 131 19.53 -11.47 -10.27
C GLY A 131 19.61 -12.05 -11.68
N ARG A 132 19.88 -13.34 -11.84
CA ARG A 132 19.96 -13.99 -13.15
C ARG A 132 18.62 -14.59 -13.54
N GLN A 133 18.30 -14.56 -14.83
CA GLN A 133 17.11 -15.22 -15.36
C GLN A 133 17.18 -16.72 -15.09
N ALA A 134 16.14 -17.24 -14.41
CA ALA A 134 15.95 -18.67 -14.19
C ALA A 134 15.20 -19.29 -15.39
N TRP A 135 14.10 -18.66 -15.81
CA TRP A 135 13.31 -19.07 -16.95
C TRP A 135 12.47 -17.91 -17.51
N GLN A 136 11.89 -18.12 -18.70
CA GLN A 136 11.03 -17.17 -19.38
C GLN A 136 9.89 -17.89 -20.09
N ILE A 137 8.70 -17.28 -20.11
CA ILE A 137 7.59 -17.65 -20.98
C ILE A 137 7.45 -16.56 -22.04
N LYS A 138 7.57 -16.91 -23.30
CA LYS A 138 7.23 -16.03 -24.41
C LYS A 138 5.72 -15.99 -24.56
N THR A 139 5.13 -14.82 -24.49
CA THR A 139 3.72 -14.58 -24.76
C THR A 139 3.50 -14.34 -26.26
N GLY A 140 2.24 -14.38 -26.70
CA GLY A 140 1.87 -14.09 -28.08
C GLY A 140 1.90 -12.59 -28.40
N GLU A 141 1.59 -12.26 -29.66
CA GLU A 141 1.45 -10.86 -30.10
C GLU A 141 0.29 -10.19 -29.34
N PRO A 142 0.46 -8.92 -28.94
CA PRO A 142 -0.57 -8.17 -28.25
C PRO A 142 -1.84 -8.06 -29.08
N VAL A 143 -3.01 -8.25 -28.45
CA VAL A 143 -4.31 -7.93 -29.05
C VAL A 143 -4.33 -6.45 -29.40
N ALA A 144 -4.77 -6.10 -30.60
CA ALA A 144 -4.92 -4.71 -31.01
C ALA A 144 -5.80 -3.93 -30.02
N PHE A 145 -5.35 -2.75 -29.61
CA PHE A 145 -6.05 -1.91 -28.66
C PHE A 145 -5.87 -0.45 -29.06
N ASP A 146 -6.97 0.26 -29.27
CA ASP A 146 -6.98 1.59 -29.89
C ASP A 146 -6.93 2.74 -28.86
N HIS A 147 -6.79 2.45 -27.56
CA HIS A 147 -6.84 3.46 -26.52
C HIS A 147 -5.45 3.82 -25.96
N ARG A 148 -5.19 5.13 -25.80
CA ARG A 148 -3.91 5.71 -25.38
C ARG A 148 -3.53 5.46 -23.90
N TRP A 149 -4.41 4.78 -23.11
CA TRP A 149 -4.28 4.65 -21.65
C TRP A 149 -4.04 3.19 -21.21
N ASP A 150 -3.15 2.47 -21.89
CA ASP A 150 -2.79 1.09 -21.60
C ASP A 150 -1.39 1.02 -20.94
N TYR A 151 -1.28 1.56 -19.73
CA TYR A 151 0.02 1.77 -19.07
C TYR A 151 0.40 0.70 -18.06
N PHE A 152 -0.52 -0.17 -17.65
CA PHE A 152 -0.26 -1.14 -16.60
C PHE A 152 -0.25 -2.55 -17.17
N GLN A 153 0.77 -3.34 -16.80
CA GLN A 153 0.82 -4.76 -17.08
C GLN A 153 0.25 -5.54 -15.89
N SER A 154 -0.32 -6.72 -16.18
CA SER A 154 -0.78 -7.62 -15.14
C SER A 154 0.37 -8.04 -14.23
N SER A 155 0.21 -7.88 -12.92
CA SER A 155 1.16 -8.35 -11.93
C SER A 155 0.89 -9.82 -11.61
N PRO A 156 1.95 -10.66 -11.43
CA PRO A 156 1.76 -12.07 -11.10
C PRO A 156 1.29 -12.28 -9.67
N VAL A 157 0.54 -13.36 -9.46
CA VAL A 157 0.25 -13.90 -8.14
C VAL A 157 0.83 -15.32 -8.04
N HIS A 158 1.44 -15.64 -6.92
CA HIS A 158 1.96 -16.97 -6.59
C HIS A 158 1.10 -17.62 -5.51
N THR A 159 0.65 -18.85 -5.76
CA THR A 159 0.03 -19.71 -4.75
C THR A 159 0.13 -21.18 -5.17
N ASP A 160 0.24 -22.09 -4.20
CA ASP A 160 0.25 -23.54 -4.42
C ASP A 160 1.25 -24.03 -5.48
N GLY A 161 2.45 -23.40 -5.53
CA GLY A 161 3.51 -23.78 -6.47
C GLY A 161 3.25 -23.35 -7.94
N ALA A 162 2.22 -22.55 -8.18
CA ALA A 162 1.92 -21.97 -9.48
C ALA A 162 1.97 -20.44 -9.47
N VAL A 163 2.27 -19.85 -10.62
CA VAL A 163 2.15 -18.40 -10.87
C VAL A 163 1.06 -18.17 -11.91
N TYR A 164 0.22 -17.17 -11.63
CA TYR A 164 -0.89 -16.77 -12.50
C TYR A 164 -0.65 -15.34 -12.96
N PHE A 165 -0.90 -15.05 -14.23
CA PHE A 165 -0.74 -13.69 -14.78
C PHE A 165 -1.61 -13.49 -16.02
N GLY A 166 -1.96 -12.26 -16.30
CA GLY A 166 -2.57 -11.82 -17.54
C GLY A 166 -1.54 -11.35 -18.55
N SER A 167 -1.87 -11.35 -19.83
CA SER A 167 -0.98 -10.92 -20.89
C SER A 167 -1.69 -10.03 -21.91
N ALA A 168 -0.92 -9.16 -22.58
CA ALA A 168 -1.39 -8.33 -23.68
C ALA A 168 -1.91 -9.14 -24.88
N ASP A 169 -1.47 -10.37 -25.03
CA ASP A 169 -1.94 -11.29 -26.07
C ASP A 169 -3.39 -11.82 -25.81
N GLY A 170 -4.02 -11.36 -24.73
CA GLY A 170 -5.38 -11.70 -24.35
C GLY A 170 -5.52 -13.08 -23.69
N PHE A 171 -4.43 -13.67 -23.24
CA PHE A 171 -4.49 -14.90 -22.45
C PHE A 171 -4.29 -14.63 -20.95
N ILE A 172 -4.95 -15.44 -20.15
CA ILE A 172 -4.68 -15.66 -18.74
C ILE A 172 -3.83 -16.94 -18.69
N TYR A 173 -2.72 -16.90 -17.98
CA TYR A 173 -1.77 -18.01 -17.87
C TYR A 173 -1.69 -18.53 -16.45
N ALA A 174 -1.48 -19.84 -16.32
CA ALA A 174 -0.91 -20.47 -15.14
C ALA A 174 0.33 -21.24 -15.53
N ALA A 175 1.39 -21.10 -14.76
CA ALA A 175 2.64 -21.83 -14.96
C ALA A 175 3.17 -22.38 -13.63
N GLU A 176 3.89 -23.50 -13.69
CA GLU A 176 4.65 -24.03 -12.56
C GLU A 176 5.72 -23.02 -12.13
N ALA A 177 5.71 -22.61 -10.88
CA ALA A 177 6.53 -21.53 -10.37
C ALA A 177 8.04 -21.79 -10.55
N LYS A 178 8.51 -23.02 -10.31
CA LYS A 178 9.95 -23.38 -10.39
C LYS A 178 10.50 -23.49 -11.81
N SER A 179 9.70 -23.98 -12.73
CA SER A 179 10.20 -24.35 -14.08
C SER A 179 9.70 -23.45 -15.20
N GLY A 180 8.63 -22.67 -14.96
CA GLY A 180 7.95 -21.90 -16.00
C GLY A 180 7.13 -22.76 -16.98
N LYS A 181 6.95 -24.06 -16.69
CA LYS A 181 6.10 -24.92 -17.51
C LYS A 181 4.66 -24.41 -17.47
N VAL A 182 4.11 -24.01 -18.62
CA VAL A 182 2.70 -23.60 -18.73
C VAL A 182 1.81 -24.78 -18.38
N LEU A 183 0.99 -24.62 -17.34
CA LEU A 183 0.00 -25.60 -16.88
C LEU A 183 -1.26 -25.49 -17.72
N TRP A 184 -1.73 -24.28 -17.91
CA TRP A 184 -2.84 -23.95 -18.77
C TRP A 184 -2.82 -22.50 -19.21
N LYS A 185 -3.60 -22.17 -20.24
CA LYS A 185 -3.91 -20.79 -20.63
C LYS A 185 -5.36 -20.69 -21.09
N TYR A 186 -6.00 -19.57 -20.78
CA TYR A 186 -7.38 -19.28 -21.14
C TYR A 186 -7.45 -18.03 -22.00
N LYS A 187 -8.12 -18.10 -23.18
CA LYS A 187 -8.23 -16.96 -24.10
C LYS A 187 -9.44 -16.09 -23.75
N THR A 188 -9.21 -14.79 -23.59
CA THR A 188 -10.20 -13.73 -23.53
C THR A 188 -10.26 -12.98 -24.89
N LEU A 189 -11.20 -12.05 -25.05
CA LEU A 189 -11.35 -11.28 -26.30
C LEU A 189 -10.59 -9.93 -26.28
N GLY A 190 -10.00 -9.55 -25.14
CA GLY A 190 -9.23 -8.32 -24.94
C GLY A 190 -7.89 -8.59 -24.29
N ARG A 191 -7.06 -7.55 -24.17
CA ARG A 191 -5.83 -7.60 -23.35
C ARG A 191 -6.19 -7.90 -21.89
N VAL A 192 -5.35 -8.64 -21.20
CA VAL A 192 -5.50 -8.91 -19.76
C VAL A 192 -4.48 -8.08 -19.00
N ARG A 193 -4.91 -6.91 -18.55
CA ARG A 193 -4.09 -5.96 -17.77
C ARG A 193 -4.33 -6.06 -16.27
N SER A 194 -5.51 -6.53 -15.89
CA SER A 194 -5.88 -6.88 -14.52
C SER A 194 -4.92 -7.93 -13.95
N SER A 195 -4.48 -7.74 -12.72
CA SER A 195 -3.69 -8.73 -11.99
C SER A 195 -4.64 -9.76 -11.35
N PRO A 196 -4.38 -11.08 -11.49
CA PRO A 196 -5.26 -12.10 -10.95
C PRO A 196 -5.31 -12.09 -9.43
N ALA A 197 -6.48 -12.24 -8.81
CA ALA A 197 -6.62 -12.66 -7.42
C ALA A 197 -6.92 -14.16 -7.38
N VAL A 198 -6.32 -14.89 -6.44
CA VAL A 198 -6.49 -16.36 -6.34
C VAL A 198 -6.85 -16.75 -4.91
N THR A 199 -8.04 -17.34 -4.74
CA THR A 199 -8.48 -17.85 -3.45
C THR A 199 -9.50 -18.97 -3.61
N GLY A 200 -9.57 -19.91 -2.67
CA GLY A 200 -10.50 -21.04 -2.73
C GLY A 200 -10.37 -21.90 -3.99
N GLY A 201 -9.18 -21.96 -4.60
CA GLY A 201 -8.94 -22.71 -5.84
C GLY A 201 -9.51 -22.05 -7.10
N VAL A 202 -9.81 -20.74 -7.06
CA VAL A 202 -10.37 -19.96 -8.17
C VAL A 202 -9.47 -18.76 -8.48
N VAL A 203 -9.23 -18.53 -9.76
CA VAL A 203 -8.55 -17.35 -10.30
C VAL A 203 -9.61 -16.35 -10.76
N TYR A 204 -9.60 -15.15 -10.20
CA TYR A 204 -10.46 -14.03 -10.60
C TYR A 204 -9.60 -12.99 -11.32
N VAL A 205 -10.01 -12.57 -12.52
CA VAL A 205 -9.22 -11.62 -13.31
C VAL A 205 -10.07 -10.87 -14.31
N GLY A 206 -9.84 -9.57 -14.45
CA GLY A 206 -10.50 -8.72 -15.44
C GLY A 206 -9.84 -8.77 -16.81
N SER A 207 -10.60 -8.43 -17.85
CA SER A 207 -10.11 -8.26 -19.22
C SER A 207 -10.62 -6.96 -19.82
N MET A 208 -9.85 -6.43 -20.78
CA MET A 208 -10.27 -5.26 -21.57
C MET A 208 -11.46 -5.58 -22.51
N ASP A 209 -11.95 -6.83 -22.55
CA ASP A 209 -13.21 -7.17 -23.20
C ASP A 209 -14.44 -6.87 -22.33
N GLY A 210 -14.24 -6.29 -21.13
CA GLY A 210 -15.29 -5.88 -20.20
C GLY A 210 -15.86 -7.02 -19.37
N ASN A 211 -15.16 -8.14 -19.25
CA ASN A 211 -15.57 -9.22 -18.38
C ASN A 211 -14.60 -9.40 -17.21
N LEU A 212 -15.15 -9.72 -16.05
CA LEU A 212 -14.44 -10.41 -14.98
C LEU A 212 -14.62 -11.92 -15.18
N TYR A 213 -13.53 -12.67 -15.14
CA TYR A 213 -13.50 -14.12 -15.30
C TYR A 213 -13.21 -14.82 -13.98
N ALA A 214 -13.88 -15.92 -13.69
CA ALA A 214 -13.55 -16.85 -12.63
C ALA A 214 -13.19 -18.21 -13.24
N LEU A 215 -11.96 -18.64 -13.05
CA LEU A 215 -11.41 -19.86 -13.61
C LEU A 215 -10.97 -20.81 -12.50
N GLU A 216 -11.11 -22.12 -12.72
CA GLU A 216 -10.50 -23.12 -11.85
C GLU A 216 -8.97 -22.96 -11.84
N ALA A 217 -8.38 -22.75 -10.69
CA ALA A 217 -6.93 -22.49 -10.57
C ALA A 217 -6.07 -23.65 -11.13
N ARG A 218 -6.51 -24.90 -10.93
CA ARG A 218 -5.76 -26.09 -11.39
C ARG A 218 -5.87 -26.37 -12.88
N THR A 219 -7.00 -26.05 -13.50
CA THR A 219 -7.34 -26.53 -14.88
C THR A 219 -7.54 -25.40 -15.87
N GLY A 220 -7.76 -24.17 -15.41
CA GLY A 220 -8.14 -23.05 -16.26
C GLY A 220 -9.57 -23.12 -16.81
N GLN A 221 -10.39 -24.07 -16.33
CA GLN A 221 -11.79 -24.18 -16.78
C GLN A 221 -12.59 -22.98 -16.27
N LEU A 222 -13.44 -22.42 -17.14
CA LEU A 222 -14.35 -21.34 -16.79
C LEU A 222 -15.41 -21.84 -15.82
N ARG A 223 -15.50 -21.20 -14.63
CA ARG A 223 -16.65 -21.36 -13.73
C ARG A 223 -17.78 -20.44 -14.13
N TRP A 224 -17.46 -19.15 -14.21
CA TRP A 224 -18.38 -18.12 -14.64
C TRP A 224 -17.61 -16.90 -15.16
N LYS A 225 -18.33 -16.00 -15.84
CA LYS A 225 -17.86 -14.67 -16.17
C LYS A 225 -18.96 -13.64 -15.93
N PHE A 226 -18.58 -12.46 -15.53
CA PHE A 226 -19.49 -11.33 -15.32
C PHE A 226 -19.17 -10.23 -16.33
N LYS A 227 -20.16 -9.75 -17.06
CA LYS A 227 -20.04 -8.63 -18.01
C LYS A 227 -20.43 -7.33 -17.33
N THR A 228 -19.56 -6.31 -17.38
CA THR A 228 -19.85 -4.95 -16.97
C THR A 228 -20.87 -4.27 -17.88
N ALA A 229 -21.48 -3.17 -17.41
CA ALA A 229 -22.53 -2.50 -18.17
C ALA A 229 -21.98 -1.77 -19.40
N GLY A 230 -20.76 -1.22 -19.30
CA GLY A 230 -20.25 -0.26 -20.27
C GLY A 230 -20.93 1.11 -20.16
N ASP A 231 -20.40 2.09 -20.84
CA ASP A 231 -20.98 3.44 -20.96
C ASP A 231 -20.86 3.99 -22.38
N ALA A 232 -21.21 5.24 -22.59
CA ALA A 232 -21.15 5.89 -23.91
C ALA A 232 -19.73 6.05 -24.46
N PHE A 233 -18.71 6.17 -23.60
CA PHE A 233 -17.31 6.34 -23.98
C PHE A 233 -16.57 5.01 -24.01
N PHE A 234 -16.91 4.09 -23.09
CA PHE A 234 -16.34 2.75 -22.96
C PHE A 234 -17.46 1.69 -23.04
N PRO A 235 -18.03 1.48 -24.22
CA PRO A 235 -19.19 0.58 -24.37
C PRO A 235 -18.85 -0.86 -24.05
N THR A 236 -17.56 -1.23 -24.06
CA THR A 236 -17.10 -2.54 -23.62
C THR A 236 -17.00 -2.63 -22.10
N GLY A 237 -16.88 -1.50 -21.38
CA GLY A 237 -16.73 -1.46 -19.93
C GLY A 237 -15.48 -2.23 -19.46
N GLU A 238 -14.31 -1.87 -20.00
CA GLU A 238 -13.05 -2.57 -19.79
C GLU A 238 -12.72 -2.76 -18.31
N VAL A 239 -12.41 -3.99 -17.91
CA VAL A 239 -12.01 -4.32 -16.54
C VAL A 239 -10.48 -4.35 -16.47
N GLN A 240 -9.89 -3.17 -16.23
CA GLN A 240 -8.45 -3.02 -16.00
C GLN A 240 -8.10 -3.18 -14.53
N SER A 241 -8.99 -2.80 -13.62
CA SER A 241 -8.84 -2.96 -12.19
C SER A 241 -8.53 -4.42 -11.83
N SER A 242 -7.61 -4.61 -10.88
CA SER A 242 -7.33 -5.94 -10.34
C SER A 242 -8.34 -6.26 -9.24
N PRO A 243 -8.96 -7.44 -9.25
CA PRO A 243 -9.97 -7.79 -8.26
C PRO A 243 -9.38 -8.02 -6.87
N ALA A 244 -10.17 -7.73 -5.85
CA ALA A 244 -9.96 -8.13 -4.46
C ALA A 244 -11.07 -9.10 -4.04
N VAL A 245 -10.74 -10.09 -3.20
CA VAL A 245 -11.69 -11.10 -2.76
C VAL A 245 -11.74 -11.19 -1.25
N ALA A 246 -12.92 -11.00 -0.69
CA ALA A 246 -13.19 -11.17 0.74
C ALA A 246 -14.63 -11.62 0.97
N ASP A 247 -14.90 -12.29 2.06
CA ASP A 247 -16.23 -12.68 2.57
C ASP A 247 -17.24 -13.23 1.53
N GLY A 248 -16.72 -13.98 0.55
CA GLY A 248 -17.53 -14.58 -0.50
C GLY A 248 -17.90 -13.63 -1.64
N LEU A 249 -17.28 -12.45 -1.71
CA LEU A 249 -17.47 -11.45 -2.75
C LEU A 249 -16.17 -11.17 -3.50
N VAL A 250 -16.29 -10.80 -4.77
CA VAL A 250 -15.20 -10.26 -5.59
C VAL A 250 -15.51 -8.79 -5.88
N PHE A 251 -14.59 -7.92 -5.53
CA PHE A 251 -14.68 -6.48 -5.77
C PHE A 251 -13.74 -6.07 -6.88
N PHE A 252 -14.20 -5.26 -7.81
CA PHE A 252 -13.38 -4.74 -8.90
C PHE A 252 -13.99 -3.47 -9.50
N GLY A 253 -13.16 -2.61 -10.00
CA GLY A 253 -13.57 -1.42 -10.74
C GLY A 253 -13.58 -1.65 -12.26
N SER A 254 -14.24 -0.76 -12.97
CA SER A 254 -14.32 -0.78 -14.43
C SER A 254 -14.21 0.64 -15.00
N ARG A 255 -13.86 0.73 -16.28
CA ARG A 255 -13.85 2.01 -17.01
C ARG A 255 -15.24 2.56 -17.28
N ASP A 256 -16.31 1.81 -17.04
CA ASP A 256 -17.68 2.31 -17.09
C ASP A 256 -18.07 3.15 -15.85
N GLY A 257 -17.11 3.42 -14.96
CA GLY A 257 -17.31 4.28 -13.80
C GLY A 257 -18.00 3.61 -12.61
N TYR A 258 -17.96 2.28 -12.53
CA TYR A 258 -18.52 1.55 -11.41
C TYR A 258 -17.49 0.71 -10.66
N LEU A 259 -17.64 0.68 -9.35
CA LEU A 259 -17.08 -0.33 -8.46
C LEU A 259 -18.16 -1.43 -8.28
N TYR A 260 -17.81 -2.67 -8.60
CA TYR A 260 -18.71 -3.81 -8.55
C TYR A 260 -18.38 -4.74 -7.41
N ALA A 261 -19.43 -5.40 -6.85
CA ALA A 261 -19.31 -6.61 -6.05
C ALA A 261 -20.13 -7.74 -6.70
N VAL A 262 -19.47 -8.87 -6.87
CA VAL A 262 -20.12 -10.09 -7.40
C VAL A 262 -19.86 -11.27 -6.45
N ASP A 263 -20.80 -12.18 -6.40
CA ASP A 263 -20.73 -13.39 -5.60
C ASP A 263 -19.67 -14.36 -6.15
N THR A 264 -18.76 -14.84 -5.32
CA THR A 264 -17.65 -15.73 -5.74
C THR A 264 -18.12 -17.05 -6.32
N ALA A 265 -19.24 -17.61 -5.85
CA ALA A 265 -19.72 -18.91 -6.27
C ALA A 265 -20.50 -18.84 -7.59
N THR A 266 -21.30 -17.78 -7.78
CA THR A 266 -22.27 -17.68 -8.87
C THR A 266 -21.93 -16.64 -9.93
N GLY A 267 -21.05 -15.68 -9.63
CA GLY A 267 -20.77 -14.54 -10.51
C GLY A 267 -21.93 -13.53 -10.61
N GLN A 268 -22.97 -13.66 -9.77
CA GLN A 268 -24.09 -12.72 -9.78
C GLN A 268 -23.71 -11.41 -9.07
N LYS A 269 -24.13 -10.29 -9.68
CA LYS A 269 -23.96 -8.97 -9.09
C LYS A 269 -24.73 -8.87 -7.78
N LYS A 270 -24.02 -8.44 -6.72
CA LYS A 270 -24.64 -8.07 -5.44
C LYS A 270 -24.97 -6.60 -5.42
N TRP A 271 -24.00 -5.76 -5.82
CA TRP A 271 -24.19 -4.33 -5.95
C TRP A 271 -23.23 -3.72 -6.98
N ALA A 272 -23.50 -2.50 -7.38
CA ALA A 272 -22.60 -1.65 -8.14
C ALA A 272 -22.69 -0.24 -7.57
N PHE A 273 -21.54 0.36 -7.26
CA PHE A 273 -21.42 1.70 -6.72
C PHE A 273 -20.86 2.63 -7.79
N SER A 274 -21.53 3.77 -8.05
CA SER A 274 -21.15 4.71 -9.10
C SER A 274 -20.06 5.68 -8.63
N HIS A 275 -19.00 5.80 -9.43
CA HIS A 275 -18.02 6.87 -9.35
C HIS A 275 -18.39 8.07 -10.25
N GLU A 276 -19.69 8.26 -10.54
CA GLU A 276 -20.24 9.41 -11.26
C GLU A 276 -19.62 9.61 -12.67
N GLY A 277 -19.37 8.50 -13.37
CA GLY A 277 -18.76 8.48 -14.72
C GLY A 277 -17.22 8.57 -14.68
N SER A 278 -16.59 8.66 -13.52
CA SER A 278 -15.14 8.58 -13.41
C SER A 278 -14.68 7.12 -13.37
N TRP A 279 -13.59 6.83 -14.07
CA TRP A 279 -13.05 5.47 -14.11
C TRP A 279 -12.64 4.98 -12.72
N CYS A 280 -12.98 3.74 -12.43
CA CYS A 280 -12.54 3.01 -11.26
C CYS A 280 -11.52 1.94 -11.69
N ILE A 281 -10.27 2.34 -11.91
CA ILE A 281 -9.20 1.43 -12.39
C ILE A 281 -8.25 1.01 -11.29
N SER A 282 -8.24 1.69 -10.14
CA SER A 282 -7.52 1.24 -8.95
C SER A 282 -8.03 -0.13 -8.50
N ALA A 283 -7.14 -1.00 -8.01
CA ALA A 283 -7.58 -2.22 -7.35
C ALA A 283 -8.20 -1.88 -5.99
N PRO A 284 -9.41 -2.38 -5.68
CA PRO A 284 -10.03 -2.12 -4.38
C PRO A 284 -9.20 -2.71 -3.24
N ALA A 285 -9.20 -2.05 -2.08
CA ALA A 285 -8.72 -2.63 -0.83
C ALA A 285 -9.91 -3.04 0.03
N VAL A 286 -9.76 -4.11 0.83
CA VAL A 286 -10.86 -4.61 1.67
C VAL A 286 -10.37 -4.80 3.11
N TRP A 287 -11.08 -4.19 4.07
CA TRP A 287 -10.72 -4.29 5.46
C TRP A 287 -11.92 -3.98 6.38
N GLU A 288 -12.17 -4.85 7.36
CA GLU A 288 -13.22 -4.69 8.39
C GLU A 288 -14.60 -4.31 7.83
N GLY A 289 -15.04 -4.99 6.76
CA GLY A 289 -16.36 -4.76 6.16
C GLY A 289 -16.45 -3.51 5.29
N LEU A 290 -15.33 -2.90 4.96
CA LEU A 290 -15.23 -1.75 4.07
C LEU A 290 -14.42 -2.08 2.81
N VAL A 291 -14.86 -1.53 1.68
CA VAL A 291 -14.16 -1.58 0.40
C VAL A 291 -13.72 -0.17 0.03
N PHE A 292 -12.43 0.01 -0.23
CA PHE A 292 -11.83 1.30 -0.53
C PHE A 292 -11.43 1.37 -2.00
N ALA A 293 -11.73 2.47 -2.67
CA ALA A 293 -11.35 2.70 -4.05
C ALA A 293 -10.90 4.15 -4.29
N GLY A 294 -10.09 4.34 -5.33
CA GLY A 294 -9.70 5.65 -5.84
C GLY A 294 -10.44 5.95 -7.13
N SER A 295 -10.74 7.21 -7.36
CA SER A 295 -11.38 7.71 -8.57
C SER A 295 -10.38 8.47 -9.43
N SER A 296 -10.37 8.22 -10.73
CA SER A 296 -9.49 8.92 -11.66
C SER A 296 -9.88 10.40 -11.80
N ASP A 297 -10.84 10.70 -12.66
CA ASP A 297 -11.21 12.10 -12.96
C ASP A 297 -12.08 12.75 -11.88
N GLY A 298 -12.73 11.95 -11.03
CA GLY A 298 -13.52 12.43 -9.88
C GLY A 298 -12.65 13.02 -8.77
N MET A 299 -11.36 12.69 -8.73
CA MET A 299 -10.40 13.17 -7.72
C MET A 299 -10.92 12.99 -6.29
N PHE A 300 -11.21 11.75 -5.94
CA PHE A 300 -11.60 11.36 -4.59
C PHE A 300 -11.16 9.92 -4.28
N VAL A 301 -11.14 9.63 -3.02
CA VAL A 301 -11.09 8.27 -2.48
C VAL A 301 -12.35 8.05 -1.65
N ASP A 302 -12.88 6.84 -1.66
CA ASP A 302 -14.07 6.49 -0.90
C ASP A 302 -13.96 5.14 -0.20
N ALA A 303 -14.87 4.94 0.75
CA ALA A 303 -15.14 3.66 1.36
C ALA A 303 -16.62 3.36 1.24
N VAL A 304 -16.93 2.16 0.81
CA VAL A 304 -18.29 1.63 0.76
C VAL A 304 -18.43 0.42 1.67
N ASP A 305 -19.63 0.20 2.16
CA ASP A 305 -19.96 -1.01 2.92
C ASP A 305 -19.83 -2.25 2.02
N GLU A 306 -19.06 -3.20 2.45
CA GLU A 306 -18.72 -4.41 1.71
C GLU A 306 -19.94 -5.20 1.23
N ARG A 307 -20.99 -5.29 2.05
CA ARG A 307 -22.17 -6.11 1.77
C ARG A 307 -23.25 -5.39 0.96
N THR A 308 -23.38 -4.07 1.19
CA THR A 308 -24.49 -3.28 0.63
C THR A 308 -24.07 -2.34 -0.50
N GLY A 309 -22.79 -2.01 -0.61
CA GLY A 309 -22.28 -1.00 -1.56
C GLY A 309 -22.68 0.43 -1.19
N GLN A 310 -23.18 0.66 0.04
CA GLN A 310 -23.50 2.02 0.50
C GLN A 310 -22.24 2.78 0.86
N GLU A 311 -22.13 4.02 0.39
CA GLU A 311 -21.05 4.92 0.75
C GLU A 311 -21.03 5.15 2.27
N LYS A 312 -19.85 4.97 2.88
CA LYS A 312 -19.61 5.29 4.29
C LYS A 312 -18.96 6.66 4.41
N TRP A 313 -17.98 6.92 3.55
CA TRP A 313 -17.35 8.23 3.45
C TRP A 313 -16.73 8.42 2.07
N ARG A 314 -16.55 9.67 1.68
CA ARG A 314 -15.81 10.10 0.49
C ARG A 314 -14.97 11.31 0.82
N THR A 315 -13.71 11.29 0.44
CA THR A 315 -12.77 12.39 0.67
C THR A 315 -12.17 12.83 -0.66
N LYS A 316 -12.26 14.12 -0.94
CA LYS A 316 -11.64 14.73 -2.14
C LYS A 316 -10.12 14.65 -2.03
N THR A 317 -9.48 14.36 -3.17
CA THR A 317 -8.03 14.37 -3.32
C THR A 317 -7.62 15.58 -4.16
N PRO A 318 -6.38 16.09 -4.00
CA PRO A 318 -5.92 17.23 -4.78
C PRO A 318 -5.72 16.90 -6.27
N ALA A 319 -5.59 15.62 -6.62
CA ALA A 319 -5.38 15.14 -7.98
C ALA A 319 -5.98 13.75 -8.18
N ARG A 320 -5.94 13.25 -9.42
CA ARG A 320 -6.44 11.93 -9.83
C ARG A 320 -5.79 10.80 -9.04
N VAL A 321 -6.54 9.73 -8.78
CA VAL A 321 -6.09 8.54 -8.05
C VAL A 321 -6.13 7.32 -8.97
N PHE A 322 -4.96 6.89 -9.44
CA PHE A 322 -4.80 5.65 -10.22
C PHE A 322 -4.16 4.53 -9.38
N SER A 323 -3.45 4.88 -8.33
CA SER A 323 -2.87 3.92 -7.40
C SER A 323 -3.95 3.12 -6.67
N SER A 324 -3.62 1.90 -6.29
CA SER A 324 -4.51 1.07 -5.47
C SER A 324 -4.29 1.35 -3.99
N GLY A 325 -5.36 1.32 -3.20
CA GLY A 325 -5.29 1.59 -1.76
C GLY A 325 -4.47 0.53 -1.01
N ALA A 326 -3.57 0.93 -0.13
CA ALA A 326 -2.87 0.04 0.80
C ALA A 326 -3.35 0.31 2.23
N ILE A 327 -3.60 -0.73 3.01
CA ILE A 327 -4.13 -0.60 4.37
C ILE A 327 -3.09 -1.05 5.37
N ALA A 328 -2.78 -0.21 6.34
CA ALA A 328 -1.94 -0.54 7.47
C ALA A 328 -2.33 0.27 8.70
N ALA A 329 -2.31 -0.37 9.88
CA ALA A 329 -2.56 0.27 11.17
C ALA A 329 -3.85 1.13 11.22
N GLY A 330 -4.92 0.67 10.55
CA GLY A 330 -6.21 1.38 10.51
C GLY A 330 -6.26 2.57 9.55
N ASN A 331 -5.22 2.78 8.74
CA ASN A 331 -5.18 3.82 7.72
C ASN A 331 -5.17 3.21 6.32
N VAL A 332 -5.76 3.91 5.35
CA VAL A 332 -5.69 3.58 3.92
C VAL A 332 -4.86 4.62 3.18
N TYR A 333 -3.90 4.16 2.38
CA TYR A 333 -2.89 4.96 1.68
C TYR A 333 -3.16 4.95 0.18
N PHE A 334 -3.10 6.13 -0.47
CA PHE A 334 -3.26 6.28 -1.92
C PHE A 334 -2.23 7.27 -2.47
N GLY A 335 -1.60 6.92 -3.58
CA GLY A 335 -0.80 7.84 -4.41
C GLY A 335 -1.70 8.64 -5.33
N THR A 336 -1.29 9.85 -5.69
CA THR A 336 -2.01 10.74 -6.59
C THR A 336 -1.15 11.23 -7.76
N TRP A 337 -1.79 11.73 -8.80
CA TRP A 337 -1.10 12.38 -9.91
C TRP A 337 -0.45 13.72 -9.54
N GLY A 338 -0.80 14.28 -8.39
CA GLY A 338 -0.14 15.46 -7.84
C GLY A 338 1.22 15.19 -7.20
N GLY A 339 1.59 13.91 -7.06
CA GLY A 339 2.85 13.48 -6.43
C GLY A 339 2.70 13.11 -4.96
N GLU A 340 1.51 13.31 -4.36
CA GLU A 340 1.30 12.95 -2.96
C GLU A 340 1.00 11.46 -2.82
N VAL A 341 1.47 10.88 -1.72
CA VAL A 341 0.87 9.71 -1.11
C VAL A 341 0.16 10.18 0.15
N ASN A 342 -1.17 10.19 0.11
CA ASN A 342 -2.03 10.57 1.23
C ASN A 342 -2.50 9.33 1.97
N TRP A 343 -2.66 9.42 3.29
CA TRP A 343 -3.35 8.38 4.04
C TRP A 343 -4.45 8.94 4.92
N TYR A 344 -5.49 8.14 5.04
CA TYR A 344 -6.75 8.49 5.68
C TYR A 344 -7.07 7.45 6.75
N ASP A 345 -7.65 7.88 7.87
CA ASP A 345 -8.28 6.95 8.81
C ASP A 345 -9.32 6.11 8.05
N ALA A 346 -9.17 4.80 8.06
CA ALA A 346 -9.97 3.91 7.22
C ALA A 346 -11.47 3.90 7.58
N ARG A 347 -11.84 4.24 8.82
CA ARG A 347 -13.24 4.26 9.25
C ARG A 347 -13.95 5.58 8.97
N THR A 348 -13.21 6.69 9.00
CA THR A 348 -13.81 8.04 8.94
C THR A 348 -13.49 8.80 7.65
N GLY A 349 -12.48 8.39 6.88
CA GLY A 349 -11.99 9.10 5.71
C GLY A 349 -11.24 10.40 6.03
N LYS A 350 -11.00 10.71 7.31
CA LYS A 350 -10.22 11.88 7.71
C LYS A 350 -8.77 11.69 7.30
N GLN A 351 -8.18 12.66 6.61
CA GLN A 351 -6.76 12.63 6.27
C GLN A 351 -5.92 12.75 7.55
N VAL A 352 -4.99 11.82 7.73
CA VAL A 352 -4.12 11.75 8.91
C VAL A 352 -2.64 11.93 8.58
N GLY A 353 -2.29 11.94 7.30
CA GLY A 353 -0.92 12.23 6.89
C GLY A 353 -0.76 12.25 5.37
N ALA A 354 0.41 12.69 4.94
CA ALA A 354 0.82 12.70 3.54
C ALA A 354 2.35 12.72 3.42
N THR A 355 2.86 12.26 2.28
CA THR A 355 4.23 12.49 1.83
C THR A 355 4.19 12.86 0.34
N MET A 356 5.30 13.41 -0.19
CA MET A 356 5.31 13.95 -1.55
C MET A 356 6.54 13.49 -2.32
N ALA A 357 6.34 13.15 -3.60
CA ALA A 357 7.33 13.03 -4.65
C ALA A 357 7.29 14.25 -5.57
N GLU A 358 8.24 14.38 -6.50
CA GLU A 358 8.33 15.51 -7.43
C GLU A 358 7.40 15.35 -8.66
N ALA A 359 6.82 14.15 -8.87
CA ALA A 359 5.87 13.88 -9.97
C ALA A 359 4.83 12.83 -9.53
N ALA A 360 3.93 12.44 -10.45
CA ALA A 360 2.82 11.53 -10.21
C ALA A 360 3.23 10.23 -9.50
N VAL A 361 2.39 9.77 -8.59
CA VAL A 361 2.52 8.48 -7.89
C VAL A 361 1.38 7.56 -8.34
N ASP A 362 1.60 6.85 -9.45
CA ASP A 362 0.69 5.84 -10.00
C ASP A 362 0.94 4.45 -9.39
N ALA A 363 2.16 4.18 -8.96
CA ALA A 363 2.49 2.97 -8.22
C ALA A 363 1.68 2.90 -6.91
N SER A 364 1.17 1.72 -6.58
CA SER A 364 0.48 1.55 -5.30
C SER A 364 1.48 1.60 -4.15
N PRO A 365 1.15 2.27 -3.04
CA PRO A 365 2.01 2.27 -1.86
C PRO A 365 2.07 0.88 -1.21
N VAL A 366 3.21 0.58 -0.57
CA VAL A 366 3.44 -0.67 0.18
C VAL A 366 4.01 -0.33 1.54
N ILE A 367 3.49 -0.95 2.59
CA ILE A 367 3.98 -0.73 3.95
C ILE A 367 4.64 -2.02 4.45
N ALA A 368 5.93 -1.93 4.80
CA ALA A 368 6.67 -3.03 5.39
C ALA A 368 7.61 -2.51 6.48
N ASP A 369 7.61 -3.18 7.64
CA ASP A 369 8.43 -2.84 8.80
C ASP A 369 8.39 -1.38 9.26
N GLY A 370 7.22 -0.74 9.10
CA GLY A 370 7.00 0.66 9.47
C GLY A 370 7.52 1.66 8.44
N VAL A 371 7.82 1.20 7.23
CA VAL A 371 8.29 2.02 6.11
C VAL A 371 7.31 1.94 4.97
N LEU A 372 6.97 3.09 4.42
CA LEU A 372 6.18 3.25 3.21
C LEU A 372 7.13 3.26 1.99
N TYR A 373 6.87 2.37 1.03
CA TYR A 373 7.60 2.30 -0.23
C TYR A 373 6.67 2.63 -1.39
N PHE A 374 7.11 3.45 -2.33
CA PHE A 374 6.37 3.77 -3.55
C PHE A 374 7.30 4.21 -4.69
N GLY A 375 6.86 4.03 -5.92
CA GLY A 375 7.51 4.56 -7.12
C GLY A 375 6.82 5.84 -7.58
N SER A 376 7.55 6.72 -8.27
CA SER A 376 7.04 7.95 -8.85
C SER A 376 7.48 8.14 -10.30
N ASP A 377 6.71 8.91 -11.06
CA ASP A 377 7.01 9.28 -12.44
C ASP A 377 8.21 10.25 -12.54
N ASP A 378 8.74 10.76 -11.41
CA ASP A 378 10.02 11.48 -11.33
C ASP A 378 11.27 10.60 -11.52
N GLY A 379 11.06 9.30 -11.60
CA GLY A 379 12.13 8.31 -11.79
C GLY A 379 12.81 7.86 -10.50
N TYR A 380 12.15 8.03 -9.34
CA TYR A 380 12.65 7.55 -8.06
C TYR A 380 11.73 6.50 -7.43
N ILE A 381 12.34 5.64 -6.63
CA ILE A 381 11.70 4.80 -5.63
C ILE A 381 11.99 5.43 -4.28
N TYR A 382 10.95 5.63 -3.49
CA TYR A 382 11.00 6.25 -2.17
C TYR A 382 10.82 5.22 -1.06
N ALA A 383 11.52 5.42 0.05
CA ALA A 383 11.28 4.75 1.32
C ALA A 383 11.12 5.82 2.40
N VAL A 384 9.94 5.87 3.01
CA VAL A 384 9.57 6.88 4.01
C VAL A 384 9.21 6.16 5.31
N GLU A 385 9.91 6.50 6.40
CA GLU A 385 9.57 6.01 7.73
C GLU A 385 8.22 6.58 8.15
N LEU A 386 7.30 5.70 8.52
CA LEU A 386 6.00 6.10 9.03
C LEU A 386 6.08 6.33 10.54
N PRO A 387 5.43 7.38 11.07
CA PRO A 387 5.31 7.57 12.50
C PRO A 387 4.55 6.41 13.13
N ALA A 388 4.85 6.12 14.39
CA ALA A 388 4.04 5.23 15.19
C ALA A 388 2.59 5.75 15.22
N PRO A 389 1.57 4.87 15.38
CA PRO A 389 0.20 5.32 15.59
C PRO A 389 0.17 6.37 16.71
N ARG A 390 -0.53 7.48 16.47
CA ARG A 390 -0.62 8.56 17.45
C ARG A 390 -1.33 8.05 18.69
N HIS A 391 -0.58 7.77 19.73
CA HIS A 391 -1.07 7.49 21.06
C HIS A 391 -0.79 8.73 21.91
N SER A 392 -1.82 9.49 22.26
CA SER A 392 -1.66 10.55 23.26
C SER A 392 -1.04 9.96 24.53
N LEU A 393 -0.01 10.60 25.07
CA LEU A 393 0.53 10.23 26.36
C LEU A 393 -0.61 10.27 27.39
N THR A 394 -0.83 9.16 28.07
CA THR A 394 -1.86 9.06 29.11
C THR A 394 -1.41 9.69 30.43
N SER A 395 -0.08 9.89 30.60
CA SER A 395 0.49 10.53 31.75
C SER A 395 0.66 12.04 31.52
N PRO A 396 0.33 12.89 32.50
CA PRO A 396 0.62 14.32 32.42
C PRO A 396 2.11 14.57 32.13
N LEU A 397 2.39 15.55 31.28
CA LEU A 397 3.76 16.02 31.07
C LEU A 397 4.27 16.72 32.34
N ASP A 398 5.60 16.64 32.55
CA ASP A 398 6.25 17.43 33.59
C ASP A 398 6.00 18.93 33.35
N PRO A 399 5.47 19.69 34.34
CA PRO A 399 5.24 21.12 34.19
C PRO A 399 6.47 21.91 33.73
N SER A 400 7.69 21.48 34.10
CA SER A 400 8.92 22.12 33.65
C SER A 400 9.16 22.03 32.14
N LEU A 401 8.64 20.98 31.50
CA LEU A 401 8.67 20.83 30.03
C LEU A 401 7.73 21.82 29.34
N LEU A 402 6.55 22.04 29.91
CA LEU A 402 5.57 22.99 29.36
C LEU A 402 6.15 24.42 29.37
N GLU A 403 6.84 24.81 30.46
CA GLU A 403 7.55 26.10 30.54
C GLU A 403 8.70 26.21 29.57
N ALA A 404 9.49 25.11 29.42
CA ALA A 404 10.64 25.11 28.51
C ALA A 404 10.23 25.27 27.03
N TYR A 405 9.04 24.78 26.67
CA TYR A 405 8.53 24.81 25.28
C TYR A 405 7.73 26.08 24.97
N ALA A 406 7.19 26.77 25.97
CA ALA A 406 6.47 28.03 25.77
C ALA A 406 7.40 29.14 25.21
N GLY A 407 6.91 29.85 24.22
CA GLY A 407 7.66 30.94 23.56
C GLY A 407 7.37 31.08 22.08
N ASP A 408 8.03 32.01 21.44
CA ASP A 408 7.93 32.27 20.01
C ASP A 408 9.00 31.51 19.24
N PHE A 409 8.59 30.75 18.22
CA PHE A 409 9.45 30.02 17.30
C PHE A 409 9.25 30.55 15.88
N GLN A 410 10.34 30.75 15.11
CA GLN A 410 10.25 31.35 13.78
C GLN A 410 11.18 30.70 12.76
N PHE A 411 10.75 30.73 11.50
CA PHE A 411 11.54 30.42 10.31
C PHE A 411 11.66 31.68 9.46
N GLY A 412 12.78 32.39 9.58
CA GLY A 412 12.95 33.69 8.93
C GLY A 412 11.86 34.68 9.32
N SER A 413 11.35 35.44 8.34
CA SER A 413 10.19 36.31 8.48
C SER A 413 8.88 35.66 7.99
N ALA A 414 8.95 34.42 7.46
CA ALA A 414 7.85 33.79 6.75
C ALA A 414 6.87 33.03 7.66
N LEU A 415 7.38 32.44 8.74
CA LEU A 415 6.58 31.63 9.65
C LEU A 415 6.95 31.96 11.10
N LYS A 416 5.96 32.31 11.90
CA LYS A 416 6.09 32.47 13.36
C LYS A 416 4.99 31.62 14.02
N ILE A 417 5.38 30.80 14.97
CA ILE A 417 4.49 30.00 15.82
C ILE A 417 4.69 30.45 17.26
N THR A 418 3.61 30.86 17.93
CA THR A 418 3.64 31.18 19.34
C THR A 418 3.13 30.01 20.15
N ILE A 419 3.95 29.49 21.05
CA ILE A 419 3.58 28.39 21.95
C ILE A 419 3.29 28.96 23.33
N SER A 420 2.10 28.68 23.85
CA SER A 420 1.68 29.00 25.22
C SER A 420 1.28 27.73 25.97
N HIS A 421 1.22 27.76 27.28
CA HIS A 421 0.66 26.67 28.07
C HIS A 421 -0.53 27.16 28.88
N GLU A 422 -1.62 26.42 28.82
CA GLU A 422 -2.88 26.71 29.51
C GLU A 422 -3.42 25.40 30.11
N GLY A 423 -3.74 25.38 31.41
CA GLY A 423 -4.36 24.22 32.07
C GLY A 423 -3.53 22.92 31.97
N GLY A 424 -2.19 22.99 31.93
CA GLY A 424 -1.33 21.81 31.80
C GLY A 424 -1.16 21.28 30.36
N LYS A 425 -1.57 22.05 29.37
CA LYS A 425 -1.49 21.73 27.94
C LYS A 425 -0.71 22.79 27.19
N LEU A 426 -0.04 22.42 26.10
CA LEU A 426 0.56 23.35 25.15
C LEU A 426 -0.47 23.76 24.09
N ILE A 427 -0.47 25.05 23.77
CA ILE A 427 -1.33 25.65 22.73
C ILE A 427 -0.41 26.34 21.72
N ALA A 428 -0.53 25.99 20.46
CA ALA A 428 0.16 26.68 19.36
C ALA A 428 -0.77 27.69 18.70
N ASP A 429 -0.31 28.92 18.51
CA ASP A 429 -0.98 29.92 17.67
C ASP A 429 -0.28 29.94 16.32
N LEU A 430 -0.98 29.46 15.29
CA LEU A 430 -0.48 29.25 13.95
C LEU A 430 -0.99 30.35 13.00
N PRO A 431 -0.12 30.96 12.17
CA PRO A 431 -0.54 31.94 11.19
C PRO A 431 -1.64 31.38 10.25
N GLY A 432 -2.78 32.06 10.24
CA GLY A 432 -3.92 31.68 9.38
C GLY A 432 -4.81 30.54 9.89
N ALA A 433 -4.36 29.77 10.88
CA ALA A 433 -5.15 28.68 11.48
C ALA A 433 -5.60 28.99 12.93
N GLY A 434 -4.98 29.99 13.59
CA GLY A 434 -5.30 30.36 14.97
C GLY A 434 -4.78 29.40 16.02
N LYS A 435 -5.35 29.49 17.23
CA LYS A 435 -4.94 28.70 18.39
C LYS A 435 -5.42 27.25 18.27
N THR A 436 -4.50 26.29 18.44
CA THR A 436 -4.79 24.86 18.44
C THR A 436 -4.05 24.14 19.56
N GLU A 437 -4.64 23.13 20.14
CA GLU A 437 -4.01 22.31 21.18
C GLU A 437 -2.91 21.43 20.59
N LEU A 438 -1.79 21.31 21.28
CA LEU A 438 -0.71 20.38 20.99
C LEU A 438 -0.90 19.11 21.81
N HIS A 439 -1.14 18.00 21.13
CA HIS A 439 -1.35 16.69 21.77
C HIS A 439 -0.04 15.92 21.88
N PRO A 440 0.48 15.65 23.11
CA PRO A 440 1.78 15.02 23.29
C PRO A 440 1.76 13.57 22.74
N GLN A 441 2.74 13.27 21.89
CA GLN A 441 3.03 11.92 21.38
C GLN A 441 4.26 11.32 22.13
N SER A 442 5.15 12.18 22.57
CA SER A 442 6.29 11.89 23.44
C SER A 442 6.57 13.12 24.32
N GLU A 443 7.65 13.09 25.11
CA GLU A 443 8.08 14.27 25.87
C GLU A 443 8.45 15.45 24.98
N SER A 444 8.90 15.23 23.74
CA SER A 444 9.37 16.27 22.82
C SER A 444 8.55 16.43 21.55
N VAL A 445 7.69 15.47 21.18
CA VAL A 445 6.89 15.47 19.94
C VAL A 445 5.43 15.65 20.25
N PHE A 446 4.77 16.58 19.56
CA PHE A 446 3.38 16.95 19.74
C PHE A 446 2.64 17.01 18.40
N ALA A 447 1.49 16.35 18.32
CA ALA A 447 0.58 16.53 17.20
C ALA A 447 -0.10 17.90 17.29
N ILE A 448 -0.22 18.61 16.17
CA ILE A 448 -0.88 19.91 16.08
C ILE A 448 -2.36 19.73 15.86
N GLY A 449 -3.14 19.72 16.92
CA GLY A 449 -4.58 19.49 16.88
C GLY A 449 -4.92 18.22 16.08
N ASP A 450 -5.81 18.35 15.13
CA ASP A 450 -6.20 17.29 14.19
C ASP A 450 -5.41 17.30 12.87
N SER A 451 -4.40 18.19 12.76
CA SER A 451 -3.54 18.29 11.56
C SER A 451 -2.67 17.05 11.39
N PRO A 452 -2.27 16.69 10.16
CA PRO A 452 -1.25 15.67 9.92
C PRO A 452 0.18 16.13 10.28
N ALA A 453 0.35 17.36 10.79
CA ALA A 453 1.64 17.92 11.17
C ALA A 453 1.97 17.63 12.64
N ASP A 454 3.27 17.46 12.91
CA ASP A 454 3.83 17.33 14.26
C ASP A 454 4.85 18.44 14.52
N LEU A 455 4.98 18.84 15.79
CA LEU A 455 5.98 19.79 16.26
C LEU A 455 6.92 19.07 17.23
N GLU A 456 8.20 18.99 16.90
CA GLU A 456 9.24 18.42 17.74
C GLU A 456 10.07 19.54 18.38
N PHE A 457 10.19 19.55 19.70
CA PHE A 457 11.01 20.48 20.47
C PHE A 457 12.41 19.88 20.70
N ILE A 458 13.46 20.61 20.33
CA ILE A 458 14.85 20.18 20.48
C ILE A 458 15.41 20.74 21.79
N ARG A 459 15.58 19.87 22.78
CA ARG A 459 16.11 20.24 24.11
C ARG A 459 17.63 20.28 24.11
N GLN A 460 18.16 21.30 24.74
CA GLN A 460 19.58 21.42 25.06
C GLN A 460 19.93 20.61 26.33
N ALA A 461 21.21 20.40 26.58
CA ALA A 461 21.69 19.66 27.75
C ALA A 461 21.33 20.36 29.10
N ASP A 462 21.10 21.68 29.10
CA ASP A 462 20.66 22.48 30.25
C ASP A 462 19.13 22.45 30.45
N GLY A 463 18.41 21.70 29.63
CA GLY A 463 16.95 21.59 29.66
C GLY A 463 16.19 22.67 28.89
N SER A 464 16.88 23.73 28.40
CA SER A 464 16.25 24.75 27.58
C SER A 464 15.88 24.26 26.19
N CYS A 465 14.91 24.94 25.56
CA CYS A 465 14.49 24.65 24.18
C CYS A 465 14.68 25.89 23.32
N GLN A 466 15.64 25.87 22.42
CA GLN A 466 15.98 27.00 21.52
C GLN A 466 15.52 26.73 20.08
N GLU A 467 15.18 25.50 19.76
CA GLU A 467 14.81 25.06 18.43
C GLU A 467 13.59 24.14 18.48
N ALA A 468 12.78 24.20 17.44
CA ALA A 468 11.74 23.23 17.18
C ALA A 468 11.76 22.84 15.69
N VAL A 469 11.22 21.69 15.36
CA VAL A 469 11.06 21.23 13.97
C VAL A 469 9.58 20.99 13.72
N LEU A 470 9.03 21.67 12.73
CA LEU A 470 7.70 21.40 12.21
C LEU A 470 7.81 20.34 11.11
N HIS A 471 7.25 19.16 11.37
CA HIS A 471 7.16 18.05 10.43
C HIS A 471 5.82 18.10 9.73
N GLN A 472 5.80 18.31 8.41
CA GLN A 472 4.56 18.38 7.64
C GLN A 472 4.75 17.74 6.27
N SER A 473 3.95 16.72 5.95
CA SER A 473 3.93 16.06 4.63
C SER A 473 5.32 15.58 4.15
N GLY A 474 6.18 15.14 5.08
CA GLY A 474 7.56 14.69 4.79
C GLY A 474 8.59 15.79 4.67
N PHE A 475 8.21 17.06 4.89
CA PHE A 475 9.12 18.20 4.96
C PHE A 475 9.36 18.62 6.41
N ASP A 476 10.62 18.94 6.71
CA ASP A 476 11.07 19.44 8.00
C ASP A 476 11.36 20.92 7.91
N VAL A 477 10.67 21.73 8.70
CA VAL A 477 10.92 23.16 8.82
C VAL A 477 11.53 23.44 10.17
N LYS A 478 12.82 23.78 10.20
CA LYS A 478 13.52 24.14 11.42
C LYS A 478 13.12 25.55 11.87
N LEU A 479 12.60 25.62 13.08
CA LEU A 479 12.19 26.84 13.74
C LEU A 479 13.22 27.20 14.83
N VAL A 480 13.53 28.46 14.99
CA VAL A 480 14.42 28.94 16.04
C VAL A 480 13.66 29.87 16.98
N ARG A 481 13.90 29.77 18.28
CA ARG A 481 13.26 30.62 19.26
C ARG A 481 13.59 32.10 18.98
N ALA A 482 12.57 32.93 18.90
CA ALA A 482 12.76 34.38 18.76
C ALA A 482 13.40 34.96 20.02
N LYS A 483 14.33 35.90 19.83
CA LYS A 483 15.01 36.60 20.95
C LYS A 483 14.07 37.57 21.65
#